data_293103351c912b5545c1f8abdda28a6e
#
_entry.id   293103351c912b5545c1f8abdda28a6e
#
_cell.length_a   1.000
_cell.length_b   1.000
_cell.length_c   1.000
_cell.angle_alpha   90.00
_cell.angle_beta   90.00
_cell.angle_gamma   90.00
#
_symmetry.space_group_name_H-M   'P 1'
#
loop_
_entity.id
_entity.type
_entity.pdbx_description
1 polymer ?
#
loop_
_entity_poly.entity_id
_entity_poly.type
_entity_poly.pdbx_seq_one_letter_code
_entity_poly.pdbx_strand_id
1 'polypeptide(L)'
;MANKTIKDNRKSSLIQWLVFLSRLIVGGTFVLSGFVKAIDPYGTVYKFQDYFSAFHLDFLSSFAMLFSVALSVIEFVLGVHLLFGSYRKSTPRLIFIFLCVMTPVTLYLAIANPISDCGCFGDAVHLSNWATFFKNVLLLIIVLFLVYRNTSLRALYNQQVQWLTGLYSLLFVFFFVYIGTYYQPYLDFRPYKIGVNIPEALAVEEPEREFVFIYEKNGERKEFLLDNLPSEEEGWIFVDRYEKAVSGQESVTPIIEDFTIYRGATDITEDII
;
A
#
# COMPACT_ATOMS: atom_id res chain seq x y z
N MET A 1 -44.09 19.23 -25.06
CA MET A 1 -43.93 17.88 -24.43
C MET A 1 -42.68 17.14 -24.91
N ALA A 2 -42.34 17.12 -26.18
CA ALA A 2 -41.16 16.40 -26.72
C ALA A 2 -39.81 16.78 -26.08
N ASN A 3 -39.58 18.05 -25.79
CA ASN A 3 -38.28 18.53 -25.22
C ASN A 3 -38.05 18.08 -23.76
N LYS A 4 -39.11 17.83 -22.99
CA LYS A 4 -39.02 17.31 -21.61
C LYS A 4 -38.68 15.82 -21.61
N THR A 5 -39.25 15.04 -22.53
CA THR A 5 -39.01 13.60 -22.68
C THR A 5 -37.57 13.30 -23.15
N ILE A 6 -37.02 14.13 -24.06
CA ILE A 6 -35.63 14.02 -24.52
C ILE A 6 -34.63 14.32 -23.39
N LYS A 7 -34.94 15.33 -22.60
CA LYS A 7 -34.08 15.73 -21.43
C LYS A 7 -34.09 14.68 -20.34
N ASP A 8 -35.22 14.05 -20.06
CA ASP A 8 -35.36 12.96 -19.08
C ASP A 8 -34.67 11.67 -19.53
N ASN A 9 -34.75 11.33 -20.83
CA ASN A 9 -34.02 10.18 -21.40
C ASN A 9 -32.49 10.36 -21.36
N ARG A 10 -32.02 11.55 -21.65
CA ARG A 10 -30.60 11.90 -21.59
C ARG A 10 -30.05 11.85 -20.16
N LYS A 11 -30.84 12.33 -19.19
CA LYS A 11 -30.50 12.29 -17.76
C LYS A 11 -30.44 10.86 -17.22
N SER A 12 -31.37 10.01 -17.66
CA SER A 12 -31.40 8.59 -17.32
C SER A 12 -30.17 7.85 -17.88
N SER A 13 -29.76 8.12 -19.11
CA SER A 13 -28.60 7.53 -19.74
C SER A 13 -27.29 7.95 -19.06
N LEU A 14 -27.13 9.22 -18.70
CA LEU A 14 -25.94 9.72 -17.99
C LEU A 14 -25.78 9.05 -16.63
N ILE A 15 -26.86 8.91 -15.86
CA ILE A 15 -26.83 8.24 -14.55
C ILE A 15 -26.40 6.77 -14.71
N GLN A 16 -26.88 6.06 -15.73
CA GLN A 16 -26.49 4.68 -15.97
C GLN A 16 -24.99 4.56 -16.29
N TRP A 17 -24.44 5.48 -17.08
CA TRP A 17 -23.02 5.57 -17.36
C TRP A 17 -22.18 5.84 -16.11
N LEU A 18 -22.62 6.78 -15.28
CA LEU A 18 -21.94 7.08 -14.01
C LEU A 18 -21.95 5.87 -13.06
N VAL A 19 -23.07 5.17 -12.96
CA VAL A 19 -23.18 3.93 -12.15
C VAL A 19 -22.25 2.84 -12.70
N PHE A 20 -22.19 2.68 -14.03
CA PHE A 20 -21.31 1.70 -14.67
C PHE A 20 -19.83 2.02 -14.39
N LEU A 21 -19.42 3.28 -14.59
CA LEU A 21 -18.04 3.72 -14.33
C LEU A 21 -17.67 3.57 -12.84
N SER A 22 -18.57 3.95 -11.94
CA SER A 22 -18.39 3.78 -10.49
C SER A 22 -18.19 2.31 -10.10
N ARG A 23 -18.94 1.38 -10.74
CA ARG A 23 -18.77 -0.07 -10.54
C ARG A 23 -17.40 -0.55 -11.00
N LEU A 24 -16.93 -0.09 -12.17
CA LEU A 24 -15.62 -0.46 -12.68
C LEU A 24 -14.49 0.04 -11.77
N ILE A 25 -14.57 1.28 -11.32
CA ILE A 25 -13.55 1.86 -10.45
C ILE A 25 -13.51 1.12 -9.11
N VAL A 26 -14.62 1.07 -8.38
CA VAL A 26 -14.65 0.45 -7.06
C VAL A 26 -14.44 -1.05 -7.14
N GLY A 27 -15.18 -1.73 -8.02
CA GLY A 27 -15.08 -3.18 -8.17
C GLY A 27 -13.70 -3.62 -8.67
N GLY A 28 -13.12 -2.89 -9.63
CA GLY A 28 -11.77 -3.13 -10.13
C GLY A 28 -10.70 -2.94 -9.04
N THR A 29 -10.80 -1.87 -8.26
CA THR A 29 -9.88 -1.64 -7.13
C THR A 29 -9.96 -2.77 -6.11
N PHE A 30 -11.16 -3.22 -5.73
CA PHE A 30 -11.35 -4.30 -4.78
C PHE A 30 -10.86 -5.65 -5.31
N VAL A 31 -11.13 -5.96 -6.59
CA VAL A 31 -10.63 -7.19 -7.23
C VAL A 31 -9.11 -7.19 -7.28
N LEU A 32 -8.49 -6.10 -7.73
CA LEU A 32 -7.04 -5.99 -7.80
C LEU A 32 -6.39 -6.10 -6.41
N SER A 33 -6.95 -5.39 -5.41
CA SER A 33 -6.46 -5.43 -4.04
C SER A 33 -6.54 -6.84 -3.44
N GLY A 34 -7.69 -7.51 -3.56
CA GLY A 34 -7.85 -8.87 -3.06
C GLY A 34 -7.04 -9.91 -3.83
N PHE A 35 -6.88 -9.73 -5.16
CA PHE A 35 -6.10 -10.63 -6.01
C PHE A 35 -4.60 -10.59 -5.68
N VAL A 36 -4.03 -9.40 -5.56
CA VAL A 36 -2.61 -9.24 -5.21
C VAL A 36 -2.29 -9.87 -3.86
N LYS A 37 -3.15 -9.64 -2.85
CA LYS A 37 -3.00 -10.26 -1.52
C LYS A 37 -3.19 -11.78 -1.56
N ALA A 38 -4.01 -12.30 -2.48
CA ALA A 38 -4.21 -13.74 -2.63
C ALA A 38 -3.01 -14.42 -3.29
N ILE A 39 -2.34 -13.76 -4.23
CA ILE A 39 -1.13 -14.28 -4.90
C ILE A 39 0.06 -14.30 -3.95
N ASP A 40 0.27 -13.24 -3.17
CA ASP A 40 1.32 -13.16 -2.16
C ASP A 40 0.70 -12.93 -0.77
N PRO A 41 0.23 -14.02 -0.10
CA PRO A 41 -0.37 -13.91 1.22
C PRO A 41 0.62 -13.46 2.29
N TYR A 42 1.91 -13.84 2.16
CA TYR A 42 2.95 -13.52 3.15
C TYR A 42 3.29 -12.04 3.17
N GLY A 43 3.33 -11.34 2.04
CA GLY A 43 3.48 -9.89 2.04
C GLY A 43 2.42 -9.20 2.89
N THR A 44 1.15 -9.66 2.80
CA THR A 44 0.07 -9.15 3.65
C THR A 44 0.20 -9.60 5.12
N VAL A 45 0.73 -10.80 5.40
CA VAL A 45 0.98 -11.30 6.77
C VAL A 45 1.98 -10.39 7.48
N TYR A 46 3.10 -10.06 6.84
CA TYR A 46 4.11 -9.15 7.42
C TYR A 46 3.51 -7.79 7.74
N LYS A 47 2.70 -7.21 6.85
CA LYS A 47 1.99 -5.95 7.14
C LYS A 47 1.06 -6.05 8.34
N PHE A 48 0.33 -7.16 8.51
CA PHE A 48 -0.48 -7.38 9.72
C PHE A 48 0.37 -7.49 10.98
N GLN A 49 1.53 -8.14 10.92
CA GLN A 49 2.46 -8.22 12.05
C GLN A 49 2.98 -6.82 12.44
N ASP A 50 3.36 -6.00 11.46
CA ASP A 50 3.75 -4.61 11.68
C ASP A 50 2.62 -3.81 12.35
N TYR A 51 1.35 -3.98 11.88
CA TYR A 51 0.19 -3.36 12.51
C TYR A 51 0.01 -3.82 13.96
N PHE A 52 0.08 -5.13 14.21
CA PHE A 52 -0.11 -5.66 15.56
C PHE A 52 0.97 -5.16 16.50
N SER A 53 2.22 -5.09 16.06
CA SER A 53 3.32 -4.52 16.83
C SER A 53 3.12 -3.03 17.08
N ALA A 54 2.80 -2.24 16.07
CA ALA A 54 2.56 -0.80 16.19
C ALA A 54 1.39 -0.45 17.13
N PHE A 55 0.38 -1.33 17.22
CA PHE A 55 -0.76 -1.17 18.14
C PHE A 55 -0.61 -1.91 19.46
N HIS A 56 0.55 -2.52 19.75
CA HIS A 56 0.80 -3.36 20.93
C HIS A 56 -0.17 -4.55 21.07
N LEU A 57 -0.52 -5.14 19.93
CA LEU A 57 -1.42 -6.29 19.82
C LEU A 57 -0.66 -7.56 19.39
N ASP A 58 0.57 -7.76 19.85
CA ASP A 58 1.48 -8.83 19.42
C ASP A 58 0.88 -10.24 19.59
N PHE A 59 -0.05 -10.41 20.55
CA PHE A 59 -0.78 -11.68 20.74
C PHE A 59 -1.63 -12.09 19.52
N LEU A 60 -1.97 -11.15 18.61
CA LEU A 60 -2.69 -11.42 17.36
C LEU A 60 -1.78 -11.85 16.21
N SER A 61 -0.45 -11.73 16.35
CA SER A 61 0.52 -12.07 15.30
C SER A 61 0.38 -13.51 14.82
N SER A 62 0.03 -14.45 15.72
CA SER A 62 -0.26 -15.85 15.36
C SER A 62 -1.47 -16.00 14.43
N PHE A 63 -2.35 -15.02 14.35
CA PHE A 63 -3.54 -15.01 13.48
C PHE A 63 -3.33 -14.18 12.21
N ALA A 64 -2.15 -13.60 11.99
CA ALA A 64 -1.88 -12.72 10.85
C ALA A 64 -2.21 -13.37 9.50
N MET A 65 -1.90 -14.68 9.33
CA MET A 65 -2.27 -15.45 8.13
C MET A 65 -3.80 -15.53 7.95
N LEU A 66 -4.54 -15.75 9.02
CA LEU A 66 -6.02 -15.81 8.95
C LEU A 66 -6.58 -14.44 8.51
N PHE A 67 -6.07 -13.35 9.07
CA PHE A 67 -6.48 -11.99 8.69
C PHE A 67 -6.11 -11.65 7.25
N SER A 68 -4.92 -12.05 6.78
CA SER A 68 -4.48 -11.88 5.40
C SER A 68 -5.43 -12.58 4.42
N VAL A 69 -5.72 -13.85 4.65
CA VAL A 69 -6.63 -14.64 3.81
C VAL A 69 -8.05 -14.08 3.86
N ALA A 70 -8.56 -13.77 5.05
CA ALA A 70 -9.91 -13.20 5.22
C ALA A 70 -10.05 -11.87 4.47
N LEU A 71 -9.05 -10.98 4.57
CA LEU A 71 -9.06 -9.70 3.88
C LEU A 71 -9.04 -9.88 2.36
N SER A 72 -8.18 -10.77 1.84
CA SER A 72 -8.11 -11.10 0.41
C SER A 72 -9.44 -11.62 -0.12
N VAL A 73 -10.08 -12.54 0.62
CA VAL A 73 -11.40 -13.10 0.27
C VAL A 73 -12.47 -12.00 0.26
N ILE A 74 -12.55 -11.20 1.32
CA ILE A 74 -13.57 -10.15 1.44
C ILE A 74 -13.43 -9.15 0.27
N GLU A 75 -12.23 -8.64 0.04
CA GLU A 75 -12.00 -7.66 -1.03
C GLU A 75 -12.30 -8.25 -2.40
N PHE A 76 -11.75 -9.41 -2.72
CA PHE A 76 -11.95 -10.04 -4.04
C PHE A 76 -13.42 -10.37 -4.31
N VAL A 77 -14.08 -11.04 -3.38
CA VAL A 77 -15.49 -11.45 -3.53
C VAL A 77 -16.40 -10.23 -3.65
N LEU A 78 -16.24 -9.23 -2.80
CA LEU A 78 -17.04 -8.00 -2.88
C LEU A 78 -16.80 -7.24 -4.19
N GLY A 79 -15.54 -7.17 -4.64
CA GLY A 79 -15.17 -6.56 -5.92
C GLY A 79 -15.83 -7.25 -7.09
N VAL A 80 -15.73 -8.60 -7.17
CA VAL A 80 -16.36 -9.41 -8.22
C VAL A 80 -17.87 -9.26 -8.19
N HIS A 81 -18.50 -9.35 -7.01
CA HIS A 81 -19.96 -9.17 -6.89
C HIS A 81 -20.41 -7.78 -7.35
N LEU A 82 -19.63 -6.74 -7.07
CA LEU A 82 -19.94 -5.39 -7.55
C LEU A 82 -19.81 -5.30 -9.07
N LEU A 83 -18.72 -5.83 -9.65
CA LEU A 83 -18.49 -5.82 -11.10
C LEU A 83 -19.59 -6.57 -11.86
N PHE A 84 -20.05 -7.70 -11.36
CA PHE A 84 -21.13 -8.45 -11.99
C PHE A 84 -22.53 -7.96 -11.61
N GLY A 85 -22.65 -7.04 -10.63
CA GLY A 85 -23.91 -6.50 -10.15
C GLY A 85 -24.72 -7.51 -9.34
N SER A 86 -24.07 -8.53 -8.76
CA SER A 86 -24.67 -9.50 -7.88
C SER A 86 -25.07 -8.85 -6.57
N TYR A 87 -26.15 -9.32 -5.98
CA TYR A 87 -26.66 -8.82 -4.70
C TYR A 87 -26.67 -7.28 -4.62
N ARG A 88 -27.21 -6.64 -5.64
CA ARG A 88 -27.17 -5.18 -5.90
C ARG A 88 -27.48 -4.26 -4.73
N LYS A 89 -28.20 -4.74 -3.72
CA LYS A 89 -28.51 -3.99 -2.50
C LYS A 89 -27.46 -4.20 -1.42
N SER A 90 -26.99 -5.45 -1.25
CA SER A 90 -26.09 -5.83 -0.15
C SER A 90 -24.63 -5.51 -0.46
N THR A 91 -24.17 -5.80 -1.69
CA THR A 91 -22.76 -5.62 -2.06
C THR A 91 -22.26 -4.17 -1.88
N PRO A 92 -22.94 -3.12 -2.40
CA PRO A 92 -22.45 -1.76 -2.18
C PRO A 92 -22.49 -1.34 -0.70
N ARG A 93 -23.45 -1.86 0.09
CA ARG A 93 -23.53 -1.58 1.52
C ARG A 93 -22.39 -2.22 2.30
N LEU A 94 -22.03 -3.47 1.97
CA LEU A 94 -20.92 -4.16 2.61
C LEU A 94 -19.59 -3.46 2.29
N ILE A 95 -19.39 -3.05 1.03
CA ILE A 95 -18.21 -2.25 0.64
C ILE A 95 -18.20 -0.90 1.38
N PHE A 96 -19.35 -0.25 1.53
CA PHE A 96 -19.47 0.99 2.28
C PHE A 96 -19.05 0.81 3.74
N ILE A 97 -19.57 -0.23 4.42
CA ILE A 97 -19.20 -0.56 5.80
C ILE A 97 -17.70 -0.83 5.90
N PHE A 98 -17.15 -1.62 4.97
CA PHE A 98 -15.72 -1.91 4.92
C PHE A 98 -14.88 -0.63 4.82
N LEU A 99 -15.23 0.28 3.91
CA LEU A 99 -14.53 1.55 3.75
C LEU A 99 -14.73 2.50 4.94
N CYS A 100 -15.88 2.46 5.60
CA CYS A 100 -16.10 3.22 6.85
C CYS A 100 -15.17 2.77 7.98
N VAL A 101 -14.74 1.50 8.00
CA VAL A 101 -13.75 0.99 8.96
C VAL A 101 -12.33 1.34 8.49
N MET A 102 -12.03 1.14 7.21
CA MET A 102 -10.68 1.34 6.68
C MET A 102 -10.27 2.81 6.57
N THR A 103 -11.21 3.73 6.32
CA THR A 103 -10.88 5.16 6.18
C THR A 103 -10.33 5.78 7.48
N PRO A 104 -10.92 5.60 8.67
CA PRO A 104 -10.32 6.05 9.92
C PRO A 104 -8.97 5.41 10.23
N VAL A 105 -8.80 4.12 9.94
CA VAL A 105 -7.51 3.43 10.13
C VAL A 105 -6.44 4.09 9.26
N THR A 106 -6.70 4.30 7.98
CA THR A 106 -5.74 4.96 7.09
C THR A 106 -5.50 6.42 7.42
N LEU A 107 -6.47 7.13 8.01
CA LEU A 107 -6.26 8.47 8.54
C LEU A 107 -5.30 8.46 9.73
N TYR A 108 -5.47 7.52 10.66
CA TYR A 108 -4.55 7.36 11.78
C TYR A 108 -3.12 7.07 11.30
N LEU A 109 -2.96 6.16 10.32
CA LEU A 109 -1.66 5.87 9.72
C LEU A 109 -1.03 7.09 9.03
N ALA A 110 -1.85 7.92 8.37
CA ALA A 110 -1.37 9.13 7.72
C ALA A 110 -0.89 10.21 8.71
N ILE A 111 -1.51 10.28 9.90
CA ILE A 111 -1.15 11.27 10.92
C ILE A 111 -0.01 10.77 11.81
N ALA A 112 -0.12 9.55 12.35
CA ALA A 112 0.83 8.99 13.31
C ALA A 112 2.07 8.39 12.64
N ASN A 113 1.97 7.99 11.37
CA ASN A 113 3.01 7.37 10.54
C ASN A 113 3.80 6.25 11.23
N PRO A 114 3.13 5.31 11.94
CA PRO A 114 3.82 4.22 12.64
C PRO A 114 4.42 3.18 11.71
N ILE A 115 3.96 3.14 10.45
CA ILE A 115 4.37 2.20 9.40
C ILE A 115 4.50 2.98 8.09
N SER A 116 5.51 2.68 7.28
CA SER A 116 5.85 3.41 6.05
C SER A 116 4.74 3.38 4.99
N ASP A 117 4.04 2.24 4.87
CA ASP A 117 2.92 2.09 3.95
C ASP A 117 1.76 1.28 4.56
N CYS A 118 0.57 1.46 4.05
CA CYS A 118 -0.64 0.81 4.56
C CYS A 118 -0.84 -0.63 4.03
N GLY A 119 -0.06 -1.10 3.05
CA GLY A 119 -0.20 -2.44 2.46
C GLY A 119 -1.57 -2.72 1.81
N CYS A 120 -2.32 -1.69 1.40
CA CYS A 120 -3.65 -1.88 0.77
C CYS A 120 -3.62 -2.74 -0.50
N PHE A 121 -2.50 -2.75 -1.20
CA PHE A 121 -2.24 -3.61 -2.36
C PHE A 121 -1.11 -4.62 -2.07
N GLY A 122 -0.97 -5.07 -0.81
CA GLY A 122 0.18 -5.89 -0.40
C GLY A 122 1.50 -5.15 -0.68
N ASP A 123 2.53 -5.88 -1.05
CA ASP A 123 3.83 -5.32 -1.46
C ASP A 123 3.91 -5.00 -2.97
N ALA A 124 2.82 -5.20 -3.75
CA ALA A 124 2.82 -4.93 -5.19
C ALA A 124 2.85 -3.44 -5.53
N VAL A 125 2.25 -2.59 -4.69
CA VAL A 125 2.20 -1.14 -4.90
C VAL A 125 2.35 -0.44 -3.55
N HIS A 126 3.50 0.17 -3.35
CA HIS A 126 3.75 1.00 -2.17
C HIS A 126 3.09 2.37 -2.37
N LEU A 127 2.04 2.62 -1.60
CA LEU A 127 1.36 3.91 -1.57
C LEU A 127 1.64 4.60 -0.25
N SER A 128 2.01 5.88 -0.30
CA SER A 128 2.12 6.67 0.92
C SER A 128 0.80 6.63 1.72
N ASN A 129 0.91 6.76 3.05
CA ASN A 129 -0.25 6.73 3.95
C ASN A 129 -1.30 7.80 3.58
N TRP A 130 -0.87 8.99 3.16
CA TRP A 130 -1.76 10.06 2.69
C TRP A 130 -2.45 9.70 1.37
N ALA A 131 -1.73 9.14 0.39
CA ALA A 131 -2.32 8.72 -0.89
C ALA A 131 -3.39 7.64 -0.67
N THR A 132 -3.14 6.70 0.25
CA THR A 132 -4.09 5.66 0.63
C THR A 132 -5.34 6.23 1.31
N PHE A 133 -5.18 7.18 2.21
CA PHE A 133 -6.31 7.86 2.85
C PHE A 133 -7.19 8.57 1.82
N PHE A 134 -6.61 9.38 0.94
CA PHE A 134 -7.39 10.08 -0.11
C PHE A 134 -8.07 9.11 -1.08
N LYS A 135 -7.40 8.02 -1.46
CA LYS A 135 -8.00 6.93 -2.25
C LYS A 135 -9.24 6.37 -1.54
N ASN A 136 -9.13 6.06 -0.25
CA ASN A 136 -10.25 5.49 0.51
C ASN A 136 -11.42 6.49 0.64
N VAL A 137 -11.15 7.76 0.87
CA VAL A 137 -12.18 8.82 0.88
C VAL A 137 -12.88 8.93 -0.47
N LEU A 138 -12.12 8.91 -1.58
CA LEU A 138 -12.69 8.94 -2.93
C LEU A 138 -13.59 7.71 -3.17
N LEU A 139 -13.10 6.51 -2.84
CA LEU A 139 -13.89 5.28 -2.98
C LEU A 139 -15.14 5.32 -2.11
N LEU A 140 -15.06 5.85 -0.89
CA LEU A 140 -16.21 5.99 0.01
C LEU A 140 -17.31 6.87 -0.60
N ILE A 141 -16.93 8.01 -1.20
CA ILE A 141 -17.87 8.90 -1.89
C ILE A 141 -18.55 8.18 -3.07
N ILE A 142 -17.75 7.47 -3.88
CA ILE A 142 -18.26 6.72 -5.05
C ILE A 142 -19.22 5.61 -4.58
N VAL A 143 -18.86 4.87 -3.53
CA VAL A 143 -19.71 3.79 -2.99
C VAL A 143 -20.98 4.35 -2.37
N LEU A 144 -20.94 5.48 -1.70
CA LEU A 144 -22.14 6.15 -1.17
C LEU A 144 -23.10 6.49 -2.32
N PHE A 145 -22.60 6.98 -3.45
CA PHE A 145 -23.40 7.18 -4.67
C PHE A 145 -24.02 5.88 -5.16
N LEU A 146 -23.26 4.76 -5.18
CA LEU A 146 -23.76 3.44 -5.59
C LEU A 146 -24.84 2.91 -4.63
N VAL A 147 -24.69 3.11 -3.32
CA VAL A 147 -25.70 2.74 -2.30
C VAL A 147 -26.99 3.49 -2.55
N TYR A 148 -26.90 4.80 -2.82
CA TYR A 148 -28.05 5.63 -3.10
C TYR A 148 -28.74 5.24 -4.43
N ARG A 149 -27.95 4.83 -5.46
CA ARG A 149 -28.42 4.46 -6.78
C ARG A 149 -28.52 2.95 -7.01
N ASN A 150 -28.64 2.13 -5.96
CA ASN A 150 -28.64 0.68 -6.02
C ASN A 150 -29.67 0.06 -6.98
N THR A 151 -30.82 0.73 -7.19
CA THR A 151 -31.85 0.30 -8.14
C THR A 151 -31.41 0.41 -9.60
N SER A 152 -30.44 1.27 -9.91
CA SER A 152 -29.86 1.43 -11.24
C SER A 152 -28.77 0.39 -11.55
N LEU A 153 -28.35 -0.38 -10.54
CA LEU A 153 -27.40 -1.49 -10.71
C LEU A 153 -28.12 -2.64 -11.41
N ARG A 154 -27.65 -3.01 -12.62
CA ARG A 154 -28.15 -4.16 -13.34
C ARG A 154 -27.23 -5.35 -13.12
N ALA A 155 -27.79 -6.51 -12.74
CA ALA A 155 -27.06 -7.77 -12.70
C ALA A 155 -26.84 -8.27 -14.14
N LEU A 156 -25.68 -8.89 -14.40
CA LEU A 156 -25.37 -9.48 -15.70
C LEU A 156 -26.10 -10.82 -15.90
N TYR A 157 -26.58 -11.45 -14.82
CA TYR A 157 -27.24 -12.75 -14.86
C TYR A 157 -28.36 -12.85 -13.80
N ASN A 158 -29.14 -13.95 -13.90
CA ASN A 158 -30.32 -14.17 -13.06
C ASN A 158 -29.96 -14.33 -11.58
N GLN A 159 -30.88 -13.94 -10.69
CA GLN A 159 -30.73 -14.04 -9.23
C GLN A 159 -30.42 -15.47 -8.75
N GLN A 160 -30.98 -16.48 -9.43
CA GLN A 160 -30.81 -17.88 -9.07
C GLN A 160 -29.38 -18.40 -9.16
N VAL A 161 -28.53 -17.77 -10.00
CA VAL A 161 -27.14 -18.20 -10.23
C VAL A 161 -26.11 -17.26 -9.59
N GLN A 162 -26.54 -16.22 -8.86
CA GLN A 162 -25.63 -15.25 -8.25
C GLN A 162 -24.69 -15.88 -7.20
N TRP A 163 -25.12 -16.93 -6.53
CA TRP A 163 -24.31 -17.66 -5.55
C TRP A 163 -23.10 -18.35 -6.21
N LEU A 164 -23.21 -18.76 -7.49
CA LEU A 164 -22.09 -19.35 -8.22
C LEU A 164 -20.92 -18.36 -8.35
N THR A 165 -21.20 -17.08 -8.53
CA THR A 165 -20.14 -16.06 -8.58
C THR A 165 -19.36 -16.01 -7.29
N GLY A 166 -20.05 -16.09 -6.15
CA GLY A 166 -19.41 -16.18 -4.84
C GLY A 166 -18.57 -17.45 -4.69
N LEU A 167 -19.13 -18.61 -5.07
CA LEU A 167 -18.44 -19.87 -5.00
C LEU A 167 -17.15 -19.89 -5.86
N TYR A 168 -17.26 -19.48 -7.15
CA TYR A 168 -16.09 -19.43 -8.03
C TYR A 168 -15.06 -18.40 -7.56
N SER A 169 -15.48 -17.26 -7.03
CA SER A 169 -14.57 -16.27 -6.47
C SER A 169 -13.81 -16.81 -5.26
N LEU A 170 -14.50 -17.53 -4.38
CA LEU A 170 -13.87 -18.19 -3.23
C LEU A 170 -12.86 -19.26 -3.67
N LEU A 171 -13.27 -20.16 -4.57
CA LEU A 171 -12.37 -21.20 -5.08
C LEU A 171 -11.14 -20.59 -5.75
N PHE A 172 -11.32 -19.51 -6.50
CA PHE A 172 -10.24 -18.78 -7.17
C PHE A 172 -9.26 -18.20 -6.15
N VAL A 173 -9.74 -17.48 -5.13
CA VAL A 173 -8.87 -16.90 -4.09
C VAL A 173 -8.14 -17.98 -3.31
N PHE A 174 -8.84 -19.04 -2.87
CA PHE A 174 -8.21 -20.13 -2.12
C PHE A 174 -7.18 -20.89 -2.96
N PHE A 175 -7.39 -21.03 -4.26
CA PHE A 175 -6.41 -21.62 -5.17
C PHE A 175 -5.09 -20.82 -5.18
N PHE A 176 -5.16 -19.49 -5.32
CA PHE A 176 -3.97 -18.64 -5.32
C PHE A 176 -3.31 -18.56 -3.94
N VAL A 177 -4.11 -18.46 -2.88
CA VAL A 177 -3.61 -18.50 -1.48
C VAL A 177 -2.88 -19.82 -1.22
N TYR A 178 -3.45 -20.95 -1.65
CA TYR A 178 -2.82 -22.26 -1.49
C TYR A 178 -1.46 -22.31 -2.22
N ILE A 179 -1.40 -21.84 -3.46
CA ILE A 179 -0.15 -21.80 -4.23
C ILE A 179 0.86 -20.86 -3.58
N GLY A 180 0.46 -19.63 -3.22
CA GLY A 180 1.34 -18.66 -2.60
C GLY A 180 1.84 -19.05 -1.21
N THR A 181 1.13 -19.95 -0.52
CA THR A 181 1.50 -20.43 0.81
C THR A 181 2.41 -21.65 0.77
N TYR A 182 2.11 -22.65 -0.08
CA TYR A 182 2.83 -23.93 -0.12
C TYR A 182 3.88 -24.01 -1.21
N TYR A 183 3.79 -23.16 -2.21
CA TYR A 183 4.76 -23.03 -3.29
C TYR A 183 5.27 -21.59 -3.31
N GLN A 184 6.00 -21.20 -4.36
CA GLN A 184 6.34 -19.80 -4.54
C GLN A 184 5.19 -19.06 -5.23
N PRO A 185 4.93 -17.80 -4.83
CA PRO A 185 3.92 -16.99 -5.50
C PRO A 185 4.30 -16.78 -6.97
N TYR A 186 3.33 -16.87 -7.87
CA TYR A 186 3.54 -16.58 -9.30
C TYR A 186 4.06 -15.17 -9.57
N LEU A 187 3.67 -14.23 -8.73
CA LEU A 187 4.14 -12.85 -8.70
C LEU A 187 4.63 -12.59 -7.27
N ASP A 188 5.94 -12.59 -7.11
CA ASP A 188 6.57 -12.29 -5.83
C ASP A 188 6.92 -10.80 -5.79
N PHE A 189 6.24 -10.07 -4.93
CA PHE A 189 6.43 -8.63 -4.76
C PHE A 189 7.34 -8.29 -3.56
N ARG A 190 7.73 -9.31 -2.80
CA ARG A 190 8.57 -9.16 -1.61
C ARG A 190 9.99 -8.71 -1.96
N PRO A 191 10.69 -8.05 -1.03
CA PRO A 191 12.09 -7.67 -1.22
C PRO A 191 13.02 -8.85 -1.52
N TYR A 192 12.73 -10.03 -0.93
CA TYR A 192 13.56 -11.25 -1.02
C TYR A 192 13.17 -12.18 -2.18
N LYS A 193 12.67 -11.64 -3.29
CA LYS A 193 12.27 -12.44 -4.45
C LYS A 193 13.49 -13.08 -5.14
N ILE A 194 13.25 -14.19 -5.86
CA ILE A 194 14.31 -14.88 -6.63
C ILE A 194 14.96 -13.91 -7.62
N GLY A 195 16.30 -13.89 -7.63
CA GLY A 195 17.14 -13.06 -8.52
C GLY A 195 17.55 -11.72 -7.91
N VAL A 196 17.15 -11.40 -6.68
CA VAL A 196 17.66 -10.23 -5.94
C VAL A 196 19.08 -10.53 -5.46
N ASN A 197 20.01 -9.62 -5.72
CA ASN A 197 21.34 -9.63 -5.12
C ASN A 197 21.23 -9.04 -3.71
N ILE A 198 21.25 -9.91 -2.69
CA ILE A 198 21.04 -9.51 -1.29
C ILE A 198 22.10 -8.53 -0.81
N PRO A 199 23.41 -8.72 -1.03
CA PRO A 199 24.45 -7.75 -0.66
C PRO A 199 24.21 -6.35 -1.24
N GLU A 200 23.77 -6.28 -2.51
CA GLU A 200 23.46 -5.01 -3.17
C GLU A 200 22.17 -4.38 -2.60
N ALA A 201 21.18 -5.19 -2.26
CA ALA A 201 19.92 -4.73 -1.68
C ALA A 201 20.04 -4.27 -0.23
N LEU A 202 21.03 -4.79 0.51
CA LEU A 202 21.43 -4.35 1.86
C LEU A 202 22.33 -3.12 1.83
N ALA A 203 23.06 -2.91 0.70
CA ALA A 203 23.94 -1.77 0.59
C ALA A 203 23.13 -0.46 0.70
N VAL A 204 23.34 0.24 1.78
CA VAL A 204 22.90 1.63 1.91
C VAL A 204 23.87 2.43 1.05
N GLU A 205 23.39 3.02 -0.05
CA GLU A 205 24.15 4.12 -0.64
C GLU A 205 24.11 5.26 0.39
N GLU A 206 25.13 5.32 1.24
CA GLU A 206 25.30 6.47 2.12
C GLU A 206 25.38 7.71 1.21
N PRO A 207 24.52 8.70 1.42
CA PRO A 207 24.62 9.94 0.65
C PRO A 207 26.02 10.48 0.85
N GLU A 208 26.69 10.88 -0.23
CA GLU A 208 27.99 11.53 -0.13
C GLU A 208 27.88 12.64 0.90
N ARG A 209 28.69 12.56 1.95
CA ARG A 209 28.74 13.52 3.04
C ARG A 209 29.92 14.44 2.80
N GLU A 210 29.67 15.71 2.76
CA GLU A 210 30.69 16.74 2.71
C GLU A 210 30.94 17.27 4.12
N PHE A 211 32.20 17.47 4.46
CA PHE A 211 32.59 18.15 5.70
C PHE A 211 32.43 19.65 5.50
N VAL A 212 31.63 20.26 6.36
CA VAL A 212 31.48 21.71 6.44
C VAL A 212 32.28 22.20 7.66
N PHE A 213 33.20 23.12 7.46
CA PHE A 213 34.05 23.73 8.45
C PHE A 213 33.54 25.11 8.81
N ILE A 214 33.38 25.37 10.08
CA ILE A 214 32.96 26.67 10.60
C ILE A 214 34.22 27.44 11.07
N TYR A 215 34.44 28.59 10.46
CA TYR A 215 35.45 29.52 10.83
C TYR A 215 34.85 30.81 11.37
N GLU A 216 35.54 31.44 12.33
CA GLU A 216 35.13 32.71 12.94
C GLU A 216 36.20 33.78 12.71
N LYS A 217 35.77 34.97 12.29
CA LYS A 217 36.61 36.14 12.16
C LYS A 217 35.85 37.38 12.66
N ASN A 218 36.42 38.13 13.62
CA ASN A 218 35.81 39.35 14.19
C ASN A 218 34.37 39.15 14.71
N GLY A 219 34.04 37.94 15.24
CA GLY A 219 32.69 37.63 15.73
C GLY A 219 31.70 37.19 14.65
N GLU A 220 32.10 37.11 13.38
CA GLU A 220 31.28 36.60 12.27
C GLU A 220 31.70 35.17 11.97
N ARG A 221 30.69 34.25 11.92
CA ARG A 221 30.88 32.84 11.59
C ARG A 221 30.52 32.57 10.15
N LYS A 222 31.38 31.84 9.44
CA LYS A 222 31.17 31.46 8.07
C LYS A 222 31.50 29.99 7.85
N GLU A 223 30.68 29.34 7.00
CA GLU A 223 30.83 27.95 6.62
C GLU A 223 31.71 27.85 5.36
N PHE A 224 32.63 26.89 5.39
CA PHE A 224 33.53 26.60 4.28
C PHE A 224 33.50 25.10 3.98
N LEU A 225 33.54 24.73 2.72
CA LEU A 225 33.71 23.36 2.26
C LEU A 225 35.22 23.04 2.19
N LEU A 226 35.56 21.76 2.16
CA LEU A 226 36.97 21.28 2.14
C LEU A 226 37.76 21.91 0.96
N ASP A 227 37.11 22.10 -0.18
CA ASP A 227 37.73 22.66 -1.39
C ASP A 227 37.97 24.17 -1.34
N ASN A 228 37.36 24.89 -0.39
CA ASN A 228 37.39 26.35 -0.27
C ASN A 228 37.75 26.81 1.14
N LEU A 229 38.68 26.10 1.81
CA LEU A 229 39.15 26.50 3.13
C LEU A 229 39.90 27.83 3.06
N PRO A 230 39.67 28.75 4.03
CA PRO A 230 40.41 30.02 4.09
C PRO A 230 41.87 29.79 4.38
N SER A 231 42.77 30.57 3.77
CA SER A 231 44.21 30.54 4.04
C SER A 231 44.51 31.12 5.43
N GLU A 232 45.60 30.66 6.06
CA GLU A 232 46.02 31.16 7.37
C GLU A 232 46.26 32.69 7.40
N GLU A 233 46.62 33.27 6.27
CA GLU A 233 46.85 34.71 6.12
C GLU A 233 45.55 35.54 6.19
N GLU A 234 44.42 34.95 5.98
CA GLU A 234 43.10 35.63 5.99
C GLU A 234 42.57 35.85 7.42
N GLY A 235 43.23 35.33 8.46
CA GLY A 235 42.88 35.60 9.86
C GLY A 235 41.57 34.96 10.33
N TRP A 236 41.12 33.88 9.67
CA TRP A 236 40.01 33.06 10.12
C TRP A 236 40.48 32.00 11.11
N ILE A 237 39.73 31.83 12.19
CA ILE A 237 40.02 30.85 13.26
C ILE A 237 39.00 29.70 13.13
N PHE A 238 39.47 28.46 13.05
CA PHE A 238 38.62 27.28 13.05
C PHE A 238 37.88 27.17 14.41
N VAL A 239 36.57 26.93 14.33
CA VAL A 239 35.67 26.80 15.49
C VAL A 239 35.13 25.38 15.62
N ASP A 240 34.57 24.82 14.53
CA ASP A 240 33.91 23.54 14.54
C ASP A 240 33.80 22.94 13.14
N ARG A 241 33.41 21.67 13.05
CA ARG A 241 33.10 20.98 11.81
C ARG A 241 31.88 20.08 12.00
N TYR A 242 31.04 19.97 10.96
CA TYR A 242 29.96 19.01 10.95
C TYR A 242 29.85 18.36 9.56
N GLU A 243 29.21 17.19 9.50
CA GLU A 243 28.91 16.51 8.25
C GLU A 243 27.54 16.95 7.73
N LYS A 244 27.50 17.32 6.45
CA LYS A 244 26.26 17.66 5.75
C LYS A 244 26.09 16.73 4.54
N ALA A 245 24.90 16.15 4.37
CA ALA A 245 24.58 15.42 3.15
C ALA A 245 24.57 16.38 1.95
N VAL A 246 25.17 15.98 0.83
CA VAL A 246 25.15 16.76 -0.41
C VAL A 246 23.69 16.98 -0.83
N SER A 247 23.28 18.21 -0.97
CA SER A 247 21.89 18.57 -1.25
C SER A 247 21.42 17.96 -2.58
N GLY A 248 20.45 17.05 -2.51
CA GLY A 248 19.83 16.40 -3.66
C GLY A 248 19.85 14.86 -3.64
N GLN A 249 20.62 14.25 -2.75
CA GLN A 249 20.51 12.80 -2.48
C GLN A 249 19.62 12.61 -1.25
N GLU A 250 18.38 12.14 -1.46
CA GLU A 250 17.58 11.55 -0.39
C GLU A 250 18.30 10.29 0.09
N SER A 251 18.39 10.10 1.41
CA SER A 251 18.88 8.84 1.98
C SER A 251 18.03 7.70 1.41
N VAL A 252 18.61 6.91 0.52
CA VAL A 252 17.96 5.72 0.00
C VAL A 252 17.91 4.72 1.15
N THR A 253 16.74 4.52 1.74
CA THR A 253 16.54 3.43 2.69
C THR A 253 16.82 2.11 1.97
N PRO A 254 17.60 1.19 2.56
CA PRO A 254 17.89 -0.08 1.93
C PRO A 254 16.58 -0.81 1.62
N ILE A 255 16.54 -1.50 0.48
CA ILE A 255 15.37 -2.31 0.07
C ILE A 255 15.12 -3.42 1.09
N ILE A 256 16.20 -3.87 1.74
CA ILE A 256 16.20 -4.90 2.79
C ILE A 256 16.85 -4.27 4.01
N GLU A 257 16.08 -4.08 5.08
CA GLU A 257 16.57 -3.46 6.33
C GLU A 257 17.19 -4.50 7.28
N ASP A 258 16.76 -5.76 7.18
CA ASP A 258 17.16 -6.82 8.12
C ASP A 258 17.26 -8.17 7.40
N PHE A 259 18.47 -8.76 7.42
CA PHE A 259 18.70 -10.05 6.80
C PHE A 259 19.74 -10.84 7.60
N THR A 260 19.34 -11.98 8.12
CA THR A 260 20.22 -12.86 8.90
C THR A 260 20.12 -14.29 8.44
N ILE A 261 21.27 -14.94 8.26
CA ILE A 261 21.38 -16.36 7.88
C ILE A 261 21.81 -17.17 9.09
N TYR A 262 21.00 -18.16 9.48
CA TYR A 262 21.34 -19.05 10.58
C TYR A 262 21.72 -20.45 10.11
N ARG A 263 22.80 -21.00 10.65
CA ARG A 263 23.11 -22.43 10.59
C ARG A 263 22.84 -23.04 11.96
N GLY A 264 21.66 -23.62 12.13
CA GLY A 264 21.18 -24.05 13.45
C GLY A 264 20.89 -22.86 14.37
N ALA A 265 21.64 -22.69 15.43
CA ALA A 265 21.52 -21.56 16.37
C ALA A 265 22.57 -20.47 16.15
N THR A 266 23.49 -20.64 15.20
CA THR A 266 24.59 -19.72 14.95
C THR A 266 24.26 -18.81 13.77
N ASP A 267 24.37 -17.50 13.98
CA ASP A 267 24.32 -16.52 12.91
C ASP A 267 25.60 -16.62 12.06
N ILE A 268 25.44 -16.80 10.77
CA ILE A 268 26.54 -16.94 9.79
C ILE A 268 26.42 -15.89 8.67
N THR A 269 25.71 -14.83 8.91
CA THR A 269 25.43 -13.80 7.89
C THR A 269 26.72 -13.19 7.36
N GLU A 270 27.64 -12.80 8.23
CA GLU A 270 28.94 -12.21 7.87
C GLU A 270 29.87 -13.19 7.13
N ASP A 271 29.68 -14.51 7.30
CA ASP A 271 30.50 -15.53 6.62
C ASP A 271 30.07 -15.77 5.16
N ILE A 272 28.87 -15.31 4.79
CA ILE A 272 28.22 -15.62 3.49
C ILE A 272 28.06 -14.37 2.61
N ILE A 273 27.85 -13.21 3.22
CA ILE A 273 27.70 -11.93 2.55
C ILE A 273 29.04 -11.17 2.57
#